data_7a10a7cf279a4fe3da6dbb43ab838952
#
_entry.id   7a10a7cf279a4fe3da6dbb43ab838952
#
_cell.length_a   1.000
_cell.length_b   1.000
_cell.length_c   1.000
_cell.angle_alpha   90.00
_cell.angle_beta   90.00
_cell.angle_gamma   90.00
#
_symmetry.space_group_name_H-M   'P 1'
#
loop_
_entity.id
_entity.type
_entity.pdbx_description
1 polymer ?
#
loop_
_entity_poly.entity_id
_entity_poly.type
_entity_poly.pdbx_seq_one_letter_code
_entity_poly.pdbx_strand_id
1 'polypeptide(L)'
;MKRMKNIRLGTLVACMCVLWGCEKPNVNIVMPQEASNRVLFAGEHLKKALEDAGYSSVMLSDTAGMDKDEVCIRLEQAADTAGLKKEGFTISTRGNMTTVTGNDGSGVIYGCRELIDHVGQYKDLKFPAQLTDAPEMVLRGGCVGIQKMEYLPGRGVYEYPYTPESFPWFYDKEQWIKYLDMLVENRMNSLYLWNGHPFASLVKLEEYPFAVEVDEETFKKNEEMFSFLTAEADKRGIFVIQMFYNILLSKPFAEHYGLKTQDRNRPITPLISDYTRKSVAAFIEKYPNVGLLVCLGEAMDTYEDDVEWFTKTIIPGVKDGLKALGRTDEPPILLRAHDTDCKMVMDAALPLYKNLYTMHKYNGESLTTYEPRGPWSKIHSDLSALGSIHISNVHILANLEPWRWGSPDFVQ
;
A
#
# COMPACT_ATOMS: atom_id res chain seq x y z
N MET A 1 -4.14 -2.35 96.08
CA MET A 1 -5.21 -2.42 95.05
C MET A 1 -4.64 -1.95 93.71
N LYS A 2 -4.27 -2.82 92.82
CA LYS A 2 -3.91 -2.54 91.43
C LYS A 2 -4.58 -3.56 90.52
N ARG A 3 -5.51 -3.11 89.66
CA ARG A 3 -6.20 -3.93 88.66
C ARG A 3 -5.25 -4.21 87.52
N MET A 4 -4.99 -5.47 87.20
CA MET A 4 -4.36 -5.96 86.03
C MET A 4 -5.38 -5.94 84.89
N LYS A 5 -5.08 -5.24 83.75
CA LYS A 5 -5.86 -5.29 82.55
C LYS A 5 -5.36 -6.45 81.70
N ASN A 6 -6.27 -7.37 81.36
CA ASN A 6 -6.04 -8.44 80.38
C ASN A 6 -5.90 -7.89 79.02
N ILE A 7 -4.77 -8.13 78.35
CA ILE A 7 -4.55 -7.91 76.95
C ILE A 7 -5.01 -9.18 76.20
N ARG A 8 -6.08 -9.10 75.45
CA ARG A 8 -6.51 -10.17 74.55
C ARG A 8 -5.63 -10.09 73.28
N LEU A 9 -4.87 -11.18 73.08
CA LEU A 9 -4.09 -11.41 71.84
C LEU A 9 -5.06 -11.75 70.71
N GLY A 10 -5.31 -10.83 69.82
CA GLY A 10 -6.10 -11.05 68.59
C GLY A 10 -5.24 -11.78 67.57
N THR A 11 -5.62 -12.99 67.23
CA THR A 11 -5.02 -13.79 66.18
C THR A 11 -5.36 -13.15 64.81
N LEU A 12 -4.37 -12.56 64.20
CA LEU A 12 -4.49 -12.04 62.82
C LEU A 12 -4.40 -13.24 61.84
N VAL A 13 -5.54 -13.70 61.37
CA VAL A 13 -5.59 -14.66 60.26
C VAL A 13 -5.33 -13.88 58.98
N ALA A 14 -4.10 -13.91 58.48
CA ALA A 14 -3.76 -13.44 57.15
C ALA A 14 -4.38 -14.40 56.14
N CYS A 15 -5.50 -14.01 55.52
CA CYS A 15 -5.98 -14.63 54.28
C CYS A 15 -4.94 -14.37 53.18
N MET A 16 -4.04 -15.31 52.96
CA MET A 16 -3.31 -15.44 51.72
C MET A 16 -4.33 -15.80 50.64
N CYS A 17 -4.88 -14.82 49.95
CA CYS A 17 -5.48 -15.02 48.64
C CYS A 17 -4.36 -15.48 47.71
N VAL A 18 -4.20 -16.78 47.54
CA VAL A 18 -3.44 -17.34 46.42
C VAL A 18 -4.23 -16.95 45.16
N LEU A 19 -3.79 -15.91 44.51
CA LEU A 19 -4.19 -15.61 43.13
C LEU A 19 -3.66 -16.76 42.28
N TRP A 20 -4.43 -17.82 42.16
CA TRP A 20 -4.30 -18.74 41.03
C TRP A 20 -4.68 -17.93 39.81
N GLY A 21 -3.70 -17.27 39.22
CA GLY A 21 -3.84 -16.82 37.85
C GLY A 21 -4.15 -18.06 37.03
N CYS A 22 -5.35 -18.14 36.46
CA CYS A 22 -5.65 -19.15 35.46
C CYS A 22 -4.59 -19.01 34.37
N GLU A 23 -3.72 -20.00 34.26
CA GLU A 23 -2.73 -20.05 33.20
C GLU A 23 -3.49 -20.02 31.86
N LYS A 24 -3.18 -19.06 31.02
CA LYS A 24 -3.84 -18.97 29.72
C LYS A 24 -3.44 -20.18 28.87
N PRO A 25 -4.35 -20.72 28.07
CA PRO A 25 -4.03 -21.88 27.23
C PRO A 25 -2.94 -21.55 26.20
N ASN A 26 -2.18 -22.55 25.82
CA ASN A 26 -1.31 -22.47 24.65
C ASN A 26 -2.14 -22.38 23.38
N VAL A 27 -1.69 -21.58 22.43
CA VAL A 27 -2.34 -21.40 21.13
C VAL A 27 -1.41 -21.87 20.01
N ASN A 28 -1.85 -22.84 19.25
CA ASN A 28 -1.12 -23.35 18.10
C ASN A 28 -1.62 -22.63 16.82
N ILE A 29 -0.73 -21.93 16.13
CA ILE A 29 -1.02 -21.29 14.83
C ILE A 29 -0.53 -22.24 13.75
N VAL A 30 -1.46 -22.87 13.03
CA VAL A 30 -1.14 -23.83 11.98
C VAL A 30 -1.09 -23.12 10.64
N MET A 31 0.09 -23.15 10.01
CA MET A 31 0.41 -22.51 8.75
C MET A 31 0.29 -23.53 7.60
N PRO A 32 -0.09 -23.13 6.37
CA PRO A 32 0.04 -24.01 5.20
C PRO A 32 1.53 -24.36 4.95
N GLN A 33 1.80 -25.55 4.42
CA GLN A 33 3.18 -26.01 4.17
C GLN A 33 3.96 -25.07 3.23
N GLU A 34 3.29 -24.49 2.25
CA GLU A 34 3.84 -23.50 1.32
C GLU A 34 3.21 -22.12 1.57
N ALA A 35 3.46 -21.57 2.76
CA ALA A 35 2.93 -20.27 3.11
C ALA A 35 3.62 -19.15 2.30
N SER A 36 2.81 -18.31 1.65
CA SER A 36 3.33 -17.09 1.03
C SER A 36 3.85 -16.09 2.08
N ASN A 37 4.69 -15.14 1.67
CA ASN A 37 5.20 -14.09 2.57
C ASN A 37 4.07 -13.32 3.29
N ARG A 38 2.92 -13.15 2.64
CA ARG A 38 1.73 -12.50 3.23
C ARG A 38 1.11 -13.36 4.33
N VAL A 39 1.00 -14.66 4.11
CA VAL A 39 0.48 -15.60 5.12
C VAL A 39 1.44 -15.75 6.29
N LEU A 40 2.76 -15.77 6.04
CA LEU A 40 3.78 -15.75 7.08
C LEU A 40 3.66 -14.48 7.94
N PHE A 41 3.58 -13.32 7.30
CA PHE A 41 3.37 -12.04 7.98
C PHE A 41 2.12 -12.05 8.85
N ALA A 42 0.99 -12.56 8.34
CA ALA A 42 -0.25 -12.67 9.09
C ALA A 42 -0.10 -13.54 10.36
N GLY A 43 0.56 -14.71 10.21
CA GLY A 43 0.82 -15.62 11.34
C GLY A 43 1.75 -15.02 12.41
N GLU A 44 2.82 -14.35 11.99
CA GLU A 44 3.76 -13.68 12.90
C GLU A 44 3.08 -12.54 13.69
N HIS A 45 2.26 -11.73 13.04
CA HIS A 45 1.52 -10.66 13.70
C HIS A 45 0.44 -11.18 14.65
N LEU A 46 -0.26 -12.25 14.27
CA LEU A 46 -1.22 -12.91 15.14
C LEU A 46 -0.52 -13.50 16.38
N LYS A 47 0.62 -14.18 16.17
CA LYS A 47 1.46 -14.73 17.26
C LYS A 47 1.85 -13.63 18.23
N LYS A 48 2.39 -12.53 17.71
CA LYS A 48 2.78 -11.38 18.54
C LYS A 48 1.60 -10.84 19.37
N ALA A 49 0.44 -10.67 18.76
CA ALA A 49 -0.74 -10.12 19.43
C ALA A 49 -1.24 -11.07 20.55
N LEU A 50 -1.17 -12.38 20.34
CA LEU A 50 -1.48 -13.38 21.36
C LEU A 50 -0.49 -13.30 22.53
N GLU A 51 0.80 -13.21 22.25
CA GLU A 51 1.85 -13.07 23.28
C GLU A 51 1.70 -11.77 24.07
N ASP A 52 1.44 -10.65 23.40
CA ASP A 52 1.17 -9.35 24.02
C ASP A 52 -0.10 -9.39 24.91
N ALA A 53 -1.04 -10.26 24.60
CA ALA A 53 -2.21 -10.53 25.43
C ALA A 53 -1.96 -11.57 26.55
N GLY A 54 -0.76 -12.13 26.64
CA GLY A 54 -0.33 -13.07 27.69
C GLY A 54 -0.65 -14.53 27.40
N TYR A 55 -0.87 -14.91 26.14
CA TYR A 55 -0.95 -16.30 25.71
C TYR A 55 0.43 -16.81 25.29
N SER A 56 0.73 -18.11 25.54
CA SER A 56 1.83 -18.77 24.87
C SER A 56 1.38 -19.19 23.47
N SER A 57 2.18 -18.93 22.43
CA SER A 57 1.80 -19.28 21.07
C SER A 57 2.97 -19.86 20.27
N VAL A 58 2.67 -20.86 19.44
CA VAL A 58 3.64 -21.54 18.58
C VAL A 58 3.11 -21.61 17.15
N MET A 59 3.99 -21.39 16.17
CA MET A 59 3.67 -21.60 14.75
C MET A 59 4.08 -23.02 14.34
N LEU A 60 3.15 -23.75 13.73
CA LEU A 60 3.31 -25.13 13.29
C LEU A 60 3.03 -25.26 11.80
N SER A 61 3.64 -26.24 11.13
CA SER A 61 3.39 -26.54 9.73
C SER A 61 2.25 -27.58 9.53
N ASP A 62 1.87 -28.29 10.59
CA ASP A 62 0.78 -29.26 10.58
C ASP A 62 0.18 -29.45 11.98
N THR A 63 -0.87 -30.27 12.07
CA THR A 63 -1.54 -30.60 13.34
C THR A 63 -1.10 -31.93 13.93
N ALA A 64 -0.06 -32.57 13.38
CA ALA A 64 0.41 -33.85 13.87
C ALA A 64 0.99 -33.71 15.30
N GLY A 65 0.42 -34.46 16.23
CA GLY A 65 0.84 -34.45 17.64
C GLY A 65 0.16 -33.40 18.52
N MET A 66 -0.80 -32.63 18.01
CA MET A 66 -1.61 -31.71 18.84
C MET A 66 -2.63 -32.49 19.69
N ASP A 67 -2.78 -32.11 20.94
CA ASP A 67 -3.86 -32.59 21.80
C ASP A 67 -5.20 -31.97 21.39
N LYS A 68 -6.28 -32.73 21.54
CA LYS A 68 -7.64 -32.29 21.17
C LYS A 68 -8.14 -31.11 22.01
N ASP A 69 -7.56 -30.90 23.16
CA ASP A 69 -7.94 -29.84 24.10
C ASP A 69 -7.12 -28.56 23.89
N GLU A 70 -6.10 -28.57 23.03
CA GLU A 70 -5.30 -27.39 22.70
C GLU A 70 -6.08 -26.44 21.77
N VAL A 71 -5.89 -25.15 21.98
CA VAL A 71 -6.47 -24.12 21.10
C VAL A 71 -5.66 -24.07 19.81
N CYS A 72 -6.35 -24.13 18.69
CA CYS A 72 -5.75 -24.11 17.35
C CYS A 72 -6.34 -22.99 16.52
N ILE A 73 -5.47 -22.19 15.90
CA ILE A 73 -5.84 -21.23 14.85
C ILE A 73 -5.16 -21.68 13.57
N ARG A 74 -5.96 -22.11 12.58
CA ARG A 74 -5.47 -22.56 11.28
C ARG A 74 -5.59 -21.44 10.27
N LEU A 75 -4.51 -21.16 9.53
CA LEU A 75 -4.48 -20.21 8.44
C LEU A 75 -4.48 -20.95 7.11
N GLU A 76 -5.40 -20.60 6.23
CA GLU A 76 -5.57 -21.23 4.92
C GLU A 76 -5.72 -20.17 3.83
N GLN A 77 -5.05 -20.38 2.72
CA GLN A 77 -5.33 -19.66 1.49
C GLN A 77 -6.00 -20.64 0.53
N ALA A 78 -7.26 -20.41 0.23
CA ALA A 78 -8.01 -21.23 -0.70
C ALA A 78 -8.22 -20.44 -1.98
N ALA A 79 -7.54 -20.83 -3.05
CA ALA A 79 -7.87 -20.35 -4.38
C ALA A 79 -9.33 -20.77 -4.69
N ASP A 80 -10.13 -19.81 -5.14
CA ASP A 80 -11.50 -20.04 -5.59
C ASP A 80 -12.47 -20.54 -4.49
N THR A 81 -12.48 -19.88 -3.34
CA THR A 81 -13.61 -20.01 -2.41
C THR A 81 -14.83 -19.40 -3.06
N ALA A 82 -15.75 -20.26 -3.54
CA ALA A 82 -16.95 -19.86 -4.26
C ALA A 82 -17.67 -18.71 -3.53
N GLY A 83 -17.59 -17.50 -4.07
CA GLY A 83 -18.28 -16.31 -3.58
C GLY A 83 -17.44 -15.32 -2.76
N LEU A 84 -16.19 -15.58 -2.43
CA LEU A 84 -15.33 -14.56 -1.80
C LEU A 84 -14.72 -13.63 -2.86
N LYS A 85 -14.88 -12.32 -2.66
CA LYS A 85 -14.20 -11.30 -3.44
C LYS A 85 -12.68 -11.35 -3.18
N LYS A 86 -11.89 -10.72 -4.04
CA LYS A 86 -10.45 -10.47 -3.81
C LYS A 86 -10.26 -9.83 -2.43
N GLU A 87 -9.22 -10.25 -1.71
CA GLU A 87 -8.91 -9.83 -0.33
C GLU A 87 -9.98 -10.22 0.71
N GLY A 88 -10.99 -11.00 0.32
CA GLY A 88 -12.00 -11.49 1.23
C GLY A 88 -11.52 -12.66 2.09
N PHE A 89 -12.17 -12.87 3.23
CA PHE A 89 -11.86 -13.96 4.15
C PHE A 89 -13.11 -14.52 4.83
N THR A 90 -12.97 -15.70 5.39
CA THR A 90 -13.91 -16.30 6.34
C THR A 90 -13.19 -16.71 7.61
N ILE A 91 -13.85 -16.55 8.75
CA ILE A 91 -13.45 -17.12 10.03
C ILE A 91 -14.52 -18.15 10.42
N SER A 92 -14.11 -19.35 10.82
CA SER A 92 -15.01 -20.39 11.30
C SER A 92 -14.44 -21.01 12.57
N THR A 93 -15.19 -20.95 13.68
CA THR A 93 -14.77 -21.52 14.95
C THR A 93 -15.65 -22.70 15.32
N ARG A 94 -15.02 -23.85 15.61
CA ARG A 94 -15.67 -25.09 16.06
C ARG A 94 -14.89 -25.68 17.24
N GLY A 95 -15.46 -25.63 18.43
CA GLY A 95 -14.76 -26.04 19.65
C GLY A 95 -13.49 -25.20 19.86
N ASN A 96 -12.35 -25.85 19.98
CA ASN A 96 -11.05 -25.20 20.19
C ASN A 96 -10.33 -24.85 18.88
N MET A 97 -10.95 -25.10 17.72
CA MET A 97 -10.35 -24.82 16.43
C MET A 97 -11.01 -23.62 15.76
N THR A 98 -10.22 -22.62 15.42
CA THR A 98 -10.60 -21.49 14.59
C THR A 98 -9.83 -21.56 13.26
N THR A 99 -10.54 -21.50 12.14
CA THR A 99 -9.93 -21.47 10.82
C THR A 99 -10.15 -20.09 10.19
N VAL A 100 -9.08 -19.48 9.73
CA VAL A 100 -9.07 -18.27 8.90
C VAL A 100 -8.76 -18.69 7.48
N THR A 101 -9.72 -18.53 6.58
CA THR A 101 -9.56 -18.86 5.15
C THR A 101 -9.63 -17.57 4.34
N GLY A 102 -8.54 -17.19 3.69
CA GLY A 102 -8.49 -16.05 2.76
C GLY A 102 -8.63 -16.48 1.32
N ASN A 103 -9.32 -15.69 0.50
CA ASN A 103 -9.35 -15.89 -0.96
C ASN A 103 -7.96 -15.75 -1.58
N ASP A 104 -7.13 -14.91 -0.97
CA ASP A 104 -5.71 -14.69 -1.27
C ASP A 104 -4.93 -14.41 0.03
N GLY A 105 -3.62 -14.17 -0.10
CA GLY A 105 -2.78 -13.89 1.07
C GLY A 105 -3.20 -12.62 1.84
N SER A 106 -3.75 -11.62 1.15
CA SER A 106 -4.28 -10.41 1.80
C SER A 106 -5.57 -10.70 2.59
N GLY A 107 -6.44 -11.58 2.09
CA GLY A 107 -7.60 -12.07 2.84
C GLY A 107 -7.18 -12.77 4.13
N VAL A 108 -6.11 -13.57 4.12
CA VAL A 108 -5.57 -14.18 5.35
C VAL A 108 -5.08 -13.11 6.33
N ILE A 109 -4.38 -12.06 5.84
CA ILE A 109 -3.95 -10.93 6.68
C ILE A 109 -5.17 -10.28 7.36
N TYR A 110 -6.23 -9.97 6.61
CA TYR A 110 -7.41 -9.29 7.15
C TYR A 110 -8.21 -10.18 8.10
N GLY A 111 -8.32 -11.48 7.82
CA GLY A 111 -8.92 -12.42 8.76
C GLY A 111 -8.12 -12.55 10.07
N CYS A 112 -6.79 -12.59 10.00
CA CYS A 112 -5.95 -12.54 11.20
C CYS A 112 -6.10 -11.21 11.93
N ARG A 113 -6.26 -10.09 11.21
CA ARG A 113 -6.48 -8.79 11.82
C ARG A 113 -7.77 -8.75 12.66
N GLU A 114 -8.85 -9.38 12.20
CA GLU A 114 -10.07 -9.56 13.01
C GLU A 114 -9.79 -10.28 14.34
N LEU A 115 -9.01 -11.36 14.28
CA LEU A 115 -8.64 -12.08 15.51
C LEU A 115 -7.75 -11.22 16.42
N ILE A 116 -6.80 -10.48 15.86
CA ILE A 116 -5.92 -9.55 16.59
C ILE A 116 -6.74 -8.47 17.28
N ASP A 117 -7.68 -7.85 16.57
CA ASP A 117 -8.55 -6.81 17.13
C ASP A 117 -9.43 -7.37 18.26
N HIS A 118 -10.00 -8.56 18.06
CA HIS A 118 -10.76 -9.26 19.10
C HIS A 118 -9.91 -9.51 20.36
N VAL A 119 -8.74 -10.11 20.20
CA VAL A 119 -7.81 -10.38 21.31
C VAL A 119 -7.37 -9.07 21.98
N GLY A 120 -7.11 -8.02 21.20
CA GLY A 120 -6.76 -6.70 21.69
C GLY A 120 -7.86 -6.08 22.57
N GLN A 121 -9.11 -6.23 22.15
CA GLN A 121 -10.27 -5.63 22.82
C GLN A 121 -10.76 -6.46 24.02
N TYR A 122 -10.92 -7.76 23.84
CA TYR A 122 -11.61 -8.62 24.83
C TYR A 122 -10.65 -9.43 25.70
N LYS A 123 -9.39 -9.56 25.31
CA LYS A 123 -8.35 -10.35 25.99
C LYS A 123 -8.73 -11.83 26.17
N ASP A 124 -9.60 -12.36 25.29
CA ASP A 124 -10.02 -13.76 25.24
C ASP A 124 -9.91 -14.35 23.83
N LEU A 125 -10.23 -15.63 23.68
CA LEU A 125 -10.19 -16.40 22.42
C LEU A 125 -11.60 -16.82 21.97
N LYS A 126 -12.64 -16.10 22.38
CA LYS A 126 -14.04 -16.41 22.02
C LYS A 126 -14.37 -15.82 20.65
N PHE A 127 -13.69 -16.30 19.64
CA PHE A 127 -13.87 -15.85 18.26
C PHE A 127 -15.28 -16.17 17.73
N PRO A 128 -15.73 -15.42 16.69
CA PRO A 128 -17.03 -15.68 16.05
C PRO A 128 -17.12 -17.12 15.54
N ALA A 129 -18.29 -17.75 15.73
CA ALA A 129 -18.56 -19.07 15.16
C ALA A 129 -18.48 -19.08 13.64
N GLN A 130 -18.92 -17.98 13.01
CA GLN A 130 -18.81 -17.74 11.57
C GLN A 130 -18.76 -16.24 11.32
N LEU A 131 -17.79 -15.79 10.52
CA LEU A 131 -17.67 -14.44 10.01
C LEU A 131 -17.18 -14.50 8.55
N THR A 132 -17.77 -13.72 7.68
CA THR A 132 -17.31 -13.55 6.30
C THR A 132 -17.28 -12.06 6.01
N ASP A 133 -16.15 -11.58 5.49
CA ASP A 133 -15.99 -10.17 5.12
C ASP A 133 -15.07 -10.04 3.90
N ALA A 134 -15.24 -8.92 3.18
CA ALA A 134 -14.42 -8.57 2.03
C ALA A 134 -14.48 -7.06 1.80
N PRO A 135 -13.39 -6.41 1.34
CA PRO A 135 -13.41 -4.99 1.07
C PRO A 135 -14.34 -4.64 -0.10
N GLU A 136 -15.10 -3.57 0.04
CA GLU A 136 -15.91 -3.02 -1.04
C GLU A 136 -15.08 -2.19 -2.03
N MET A 137 -14.08 -1.44 -1.53
CA MET A 137 -13.18 -0.65 -2.37
C MET A 137 -11.95 -1.47 -2.77
N VAL A 138 -11.61 -1.47 -4.06
CA VAL A 138 -10.51 -2.28 -4.62
C VAL A 138 -9.14 -1.73 -4.25
N LEU A 139 -8.96 -0.40 -4.27
CA LEU A 139 -7.74 0.28 -3.83
C LEU A 139 -8.07 1.26 -2.72
N ARG A 140 -7.33 1.16 -1.63
CA ARG A 140 -7.48 1.96 -0.40
C ARG A 140 -6.08 2.31 0.09
N GLY A 141 -5.76 3.59 0.25
CA GLY A 141 -4.39 3.92 0.64
C GLY A 141 -4.12 5.35 0.99
N GLY A 142 -2.89 5.60 1.39
CA GLY A 142 -2.36 6.91 1.70
C GLY A 142 -1.37 7.40 0.64
N CYS A 143 -1.27 8.72 0.49
CA CYS A 143 -0.31 9.35 -0.41
C CYS A 143 0.78 10.04 0.41
N VAL A 144 2.03 9.79 0.03
CA VAL A 144 3.22 10.44 0.59
C VAL A 144 3.89 11.26 -0.50
N GLY A 145 3.99 12.57 -0.26
CA GLY A 145 4.67 13.50 -1.17
C GLY A 145 6.19 13.42 -1.03
N ILE A 146 6.88 13.02 -2.09
CA ILE A 146 8.34 13.10 -2.20
C ILE A 146 8.67 14.31 -3.06
N GLN A 147 8.31 15.47 -2.56
CA GLN A 147 8.50 16.76 -3.19
C GLN A 147 8.55 17.85 -2.12
N LYS A 148 9.08 19.02 -2.46
CA LYS A 148 9.12 20.22 -1.60
C LYS A 148 8.37 21.36 -2.26
N MET A 149 8.07 22.40 -1.50
CA MET A 149 7.35 23.59 -1.98
C MET A 149 8.21 24.55 -2.80
N GLU A 150 9.53 24.36 -2.78
CA GLU A 150 10.47 25.22 -3.50
C GLU A 150 10.93 24.54 -4.79
N TYR A 151 11.11 25.31 -5.84
CA TYR A 151 11.73 24.79 -7.05
C TYR A 151 13.24 24.67 -6.89
N LEU A 152 13.82 23.58 -7.36
CA LEU A 152 15.27 23.48 -7.49
C LEU A 152 15.78 24.48 -8.52
N PRO A 153 17.01 25.02 -8.36
CA PRO A 153 17.60 25.93 -9.32
C PRO A 153 17.58 25.37 -10.75
N GLY A 154 17.08 26.18 -11.68
CA GLY A 154 16.97 25.80 -13.10
C GLY A 154 15.81 24.86 -13.44
N ARG A 155 14.86 24.64 -12.51
CA ARG A 155 13.64 23.88 -12.75
C ARG A 155 12.40 24.75 -12.64
N GLY A 156 11.37 24.38 -13.39
CA GLY A 156 10.07 25.07 -13.36
C GLY A 156 8.96 24.29 -12.63
N VAL A 157 9.32 23.21 -11.93
CA VAL A 157 8.38 22.32 -11.22
C VAL A 157 8.95 21.82 -9.90
N TYR A 158 8.08 21.33 -9.01
CA TYR A 158 8.44 20.70 -7.74
C TYR A 158 9.01 19.30 -7.95
N GLU A 159 10.15 19.22 -8.61
CA GLU A 159 10.83 17.99 -8.91
C GLU A 159 12.12 17.87 -8.10
N TYR A 160 12.26 16.78 -7.39
CA TYR A 160 13.40 16.51 -6.54
C TYR A 160 13.92 15.10 -6.76
N PRO A 161 15.21 14.92 -7.10
CA PRO A 161 15.86 13.64 -7.04
C PRO A 161 15.80 13.06 -5.61
N TYR A 162 15.73 11.76 -5.48
CA TYR A 162 15.76 11.09 -4.18
C TYR A 162 17.19 11.18 -3.63
N THR A 163 17.39 12.03 -2.63
CA THR A 163 18.67 12.17 -1.95
C THR A 163 18.49 12.25 -0.43
N PRO A 164 19.47 11.79 0.37
CA PRO A 164 19.40 11.90 1.83
C PRO A 164 19.25 13.35 2.33
N GLU A 165 19.79 14.32 1.59
CA GLU A 165 19.68 15.76 1.92
C GLU A 165 18.27 16.29 1.70
N SER A 166 17.63 15.87 0.61
CA SER A 166 16.27 16.30 0.27
C SER A 166 15.22 15.62 1.12
N PHE A 167 15.36 14.31 1.34
CA PHE A 167 14.37 13.48 2.01
C PHE A 167 15.02 12.52 3.00
N PRO A 168 15.63 12.99 4.10
CA PRO A 168 16.30 12.11 5.08
C PRO A 168 15.36 11.04 5.66
N TRP A 169 14.09 11.36 5.85
CA TRP A 169 13.06 10.44 6.35
C TRP A 169 12.76 9.28 5.38
N PHE A 170 13.01 9.47 4.07
CA PHE A 170 12.80 8.40 3.08
C PHE A 170 13.71 7.19 3.34
N TYR A 171 14.88 7.43 3.93
CA TYR A 171 15.88 6.38 4.24
C TYR A 171 15.71 5.76 5.63
N ASP A 172 14.66 6.13 6.38
CA ASP A 172 14.35 5.58 7.69
C ASP A 172 13.46 4.33 7.54
N LYS A 173 14.11 3.14 7.54
CA LYS A 173 13.44 1.85 7.41
C LYS A 173 12.43 1.59 8.53
N GLU A 174 12.73 2.01 9.78
CA GLU A 174 11.81 1.82 10.90
C GLU A 174 10.54 2.64 10.74
N GLN A 175 10.66 3.87 10.26
CA GLN A 175 9.52 4.73 10.03
C GLN A 175 8.62 4.17 8.92
N TRP A 176 9.20 3.62 7.86
CA TRP A 176 8.43 2.94 6.81
C TRP A 176 7.71 1.70 7.32
N ILE A 177 8.36 0.87 8.14
CA ILE A 177 7.69 -0.29 8.76
C ILE A 177 6.48 0.17 9.57
N LYS A 178 6.63 1.16 10.45
CA LYS A 178 5.52 1.69 11.26
C LYS A 178 4.38 2.24 10.41
N TYR A 179 4.73 2.91 9.31
CA TYR A 179 3.73 3.45 8.39
C TYR A 179 2.98 2.35 7.63
N LEU A 180 3.70 1.35 7.11
CA LEU A 180 3.11 0.21 6.43
C LEU A 180 2.25 -0.64 7.40
N ASP A 181 2.69 -0.82 8.64
CA ASP A 181 1.89 -1.49 9.68
C ASP A 181 0.59 -0.72 9.95
N MET A 182 0.66 0.60 10.09
CA MET A 182 -0.53 1.44 10.23
C MET A 182 -1.47 1.31 9.02
N LEU A 183 -0.95 1.24 7.80
CA LEU A 183 -1.78 1.03 6.60
C LEU A 183 -2.50 -0.32 6.66
N VAL A 184 -1.81 -1.42 6.93
CA VAL A 184 -2.43 -2.74 6.99
C VAL A 184 -3.37 -2.89 8.18
N GLU A 185 -3.09 -2.25 9.31
CA GLU A 185 -3.99 -2.18 10.47
C GLU A 185 -5.33 -1.55 10.12
N ASN A 186 -5.33 -0.59 9.20
CA ASN A 186 -6.53 0.06 8.66
C ASN A 186 -7.00 -0.60 7.35
N ARG A 187 -6.54 -1.81 7.04
CA ARG A 187 -6.91 -2.59 5.83
C ARG A 187 -6.69 -1.84 4.53
N MET A 188 -5.70 -0.95 4.49
CA MET A 188 -5.26 -0.29 3.28
C MET A 188 -4.32 -1.20 2.50
N ASN A 189 -4.41 -1.17 1.17
CA ASN A 189 -3.68 -2.02 0.25
C ASN A 189 -2.86 -1.27 -0.79
N SER A 190 -2.70 0.04 -0.65
CA SER A 190 -1.93 0.87 -1.58
C SER A 190 -1.23 2.03 -0.88
N LEU A 191 0.01 2.27 -1.28
CA LEU A 191 0.84 3.39 -0.90
C LEU A 191 1.17 4.18 -2.16
N TYR A 192 0.73 5.43 -2.24
CA TYR A 192 1.03 6.31 -3.36
C TYR A 192 2.25 7.17 -3.03
N LEU A 193 3.25 7.16 -3.91
CA LEU A 193 4.43 8.01 -3.80
C LEU A 193 4.36 9.11 -4.86
N TRP A 194 4.27 10.34 -4.41
CA TRP A 194 4.11 11.49 -5.29
C TRP A 194 5.47 12.13 -5.59
N ASN A 195 5.96 11.96 -6.83
CA ASN A 195 7.19 12.58 -7.32
C ASN A 195 7.10 12.82 -8.83
N GLY A 196 7.67 13.92 -9.30
CA GLY A 196 7.53 14.31 -10.70
C GLY A 196 8.26 13.40 -11.69
N HIS A 197 9.49 12.99 -11.38
CA HIS A 197 10.32 12.13 -12.25
C HIS A 197 11.20 11.16 -11.44
N PRO A 198 10.61 10.07 -10.91
CA PRO A 198 11.30 9.15 -10.01
C PRO A 198 12.40 8.32 -10.70
N PHE A 199 12.26 8.05 -12.00
CA PHE A 199 13.13 7.11 -12.72
C PHE A 199 14.59 7.53 -12.72
N ALA A 200 14.88 8.83 -12.82
CA ALA A 200 16.23 9.37 -12.77
C ALA A 200 17.01 9.09 -11.47
N SER A 201 16.31 8.68 -10.41
CA SER A 201 16.89 8.34 -9.11
C SER A 201 16.80 6.86 -8.77
N LEU A 202 16.03 6.06 -9.53
CA LEU A 202 15.65 4.69 -9.18
C LEU A 202 16.08 3.63 -10.19
N VAL A 203 16.30 4.01 -11.46
CA VAL A 203 16.71 3.07 -12.52
C VAL A 203 17.88 3.60 -13.34
N LYS A 204 18.70 2.68 -13.87
CA LYS A 204 19.75 2.95 -14.83
C LYS A 204 19.41 2.27 -16.15
N LEU A 205 19.60 2.98 -17.26
CA LEU A 205 19.38 2.45 -18.59
C LEU A 205 20.74 2.29 -19.29
N GLU A 206 20.97 1.14 -19.90
CA GLU A 206 22.22 0.87 -20.65
C GLU A 206 22.42 1.86 -21.81
N GLU A 207 21.33 2.21 -22.50
CA GLU A 207 21.37 3.14 -23.63
C GLU A 207 21.44 4.62 -23.22
N TYR A 208 21.04 4.93 -21.98
CA TYR A 208 21.04 6.29 -21.45
C TYR A 208 21.74 6.37 -20.07
N PRO A 209 23.01 5.92 -19.95
CA PRO A 209 23.68 5.81 -18.64
C PRO A 209 23.88 7.18 -17.97
N PHE A 210 23.88 8.24 -18.74
CA PHE A 210 23.98 9.63 -18.27
C PHE A 210 22.66 10.21 -17.72
N ALA A 211 21.53 9.51 -17.88
CA ALA A 211 20.21 10.03 -17.48
C ALA A 211 19.94 10.00 -15.96
N VAL A 212 20.80 9.38 -15.18
CA VAL A 212 20.69 9.33 -13.71
C VAL A 212 21.05 10.68 -13.12
N GLU A 213 20.23 11.19 -12.18
CA GLU A 213 20.40 12.53 -11.56
C GLU A 213 21.10 12.51 -10.20
N VAL A 214 21.47 11.36 -9.70
CA VAL A 214 22.14 11.21 -8.42
C VAL A 214 23.51 10.53 -8.60
N ASP A 215 24.41 10.72 -7.67
CA ASP A 215 25.70 10.03 -7.70
C ASP A 215 25.54 8.52 -7.41
N GLU A 216 26.60 7.77 -7.65
CA GLU A 216 26.60 6.32 -7.54
C GLU A 216 26.29 5.81 -6.13
N GLU A 217 26.74 6.52 -5.11
CA GLU A 217 26.49 6.15 -3.71
C GLU A 217 25.02 6.35 -3.35
N THR A 218 24.48 7.52 -3.71
CA THR A 218 23.06 7.84 -3.53
C THR A 218 22.17 6.90 -4.33
N PHE A 219 22.56 6.58 -5.57
CA PHE A 219 21.80 5.64 -6.39
C PHE A 219 21.68 4.26 -5.72
N LYS A 220 22.78 3.71 -5.18
CA LYS A 220 22.74 2.44 -4.45
C LYS A 220 21.86 2.50 -3.20
N LYS A 221 21.92 3.60 -2.45
CA LYS A 221 21.02 3.80 -1.31
C LYS A 221 19.56 3.82 -1.73
N ASN A 222 19.25 4.47 -2.86
CA ASN A 222 17.90 4.51 -3.41
C ASN A 222 17.41 3.13 -3.83
N GLU A 223 18.25 2.35 -4.53
CA GLU A 223 17.93 0.96 -4.90
C GLU A 223 17.62 0.11 -3.68
N GLU A 224 18.49 0.16 -2.68
CA GLU A 224 18.32 -0.60 -1.43
C GLU A 224 17.04 -0.19 -0.72
N MET A 225 16.82 1.12 -0.60
CA MET A 225 15.67 1.63 0.14
C MET A 225 14.34 1.35 -0.56
N PHE A 226 14.29 1.55 -1.88
CA PHE A 226 13.07 1.31 -2.64
C PHE A 226 12.76 -0.19 -2.76
N SER A 227 13.78 -1.04 -2.93
CA SER A 227 13.62 -2.49 -2.88
C SER A 227 13.13 -2.98 -1.51
N PHE A 228 13.67 -2.42 -0.43
CA PHE A 228 13.19 -2.69 0.92
C PHE A 228 11.72 -2.28 1.09
N LEU A 229 11.37 -1.06 0.68
CA LEU A 229 10.01 -0.54 0.81
C LEU A 229 9.00 -1.40 0.05
N THR A 230 9.30 -1.75 -1.20
CA THR A 230 8.38 -2.57 -2.02
C THR A 230 8.25 -4.00 -1.50
N ALA A 231 9.33 -4.61 -1.01
CA ALA A 231 9.29 -5.93 -0.40
C ALA A 231 8.49 -5.96 0.91
N GLU A 232 8.68 -4.97 1.78
CA GLU A 232 7.93 -4.86 3.03
C GLU A 232 6.46 -4.52 2.80
N ALA A 233 6.17 -3.71 1.76
CA ALA A 233 4.80 -3.45 1.33
C ALA A 233 4.11 -4.73 0.81
N ASP A 234 4.81 -5.54 -0.01
CA ASP A 234 4.25 -6.79 -0.54
C ASP A 234 3.91 -7.80 0.55
N LYS A 235 4.77 -7.97 1.55
CA LYS A 235 4.47 -8.83 2.72
C LYS A 235 3.15 -8.45 3.40
N ARG A 236 2.75 -7.18 3.33
CA ARG A 236 1.53 -6.62 3.90
C ARG A 236 0.36 -6.54 2.92
N GLY A 237 0.55 -7.02 1.68
CA GLY A 237 -0.46 -6.93 0.63
C GLY A 237 -0.66 -5.52 0.09
N ILE A 238 0.32 -4.64 0.22
CA ILE A 238 0.27 -3.23 -0.17
C ILE A 238 1.02 -3.03 -1.49
N PHE A 239 0.35 -2.47 -2.50
CA PHE A 239 1.00 -1.99 -3.72
C PHE A 239 1.70 -0.64 -3.46
N VAL A 240 2.92 -0.49 -3.95
CA VAL A 240 3.59 0.82 -4.03
C VAL A 240 3.29 1.42 -5.40
N ILE A 241 2.44 2.45 -5.44
CA ILE A 241 2.00 3.11 -6.67
C ILE A 241 2.80 4.39 -6.85
N GLN A 242 3.67 4.37 -7.86
CA GLN A 242 4.55 5.49 -8.16
C GLN A 242 3.88 6.46 -9.13
N MET A 243 3.73 7.70 -8.71
CA MET A 243 3.29 8.79 -9.59
C MET A 243 4.46 9.37 -10.38
N PHE A 244 4.21 9.80 -11.60
CA PHE A 244 5.13 10.59 -12.40
C PHE A 244 4.40 11.49 -13.41
N TYR A 245 5.11 12.55 -13.85
CA TYR A 245 4.66 13.46 -14.91
C TYR A 245 5.43 13.19 -16.20
N ASN A 246 4.70 12.99 -17.30
CA ASN A 246 5.32 12.68 -18.60
C ASN A 246 6.06 13.85 -19.25
N ILE A 247 5.76 15.10 -18.83
CA ILE A 247 6.46 16.30 -19.30
C ILE A 247 7.90 16.39 -18.80
N LEU A 248 8.22 15.63 -17.76
CA LEU A 248 9.52 15.73 -17.09
C LEU A 248 10.51 14.74 -17.72
N LEU A 249 11.68 15.26 -18.04
CA LEU A 249 12.87 14.48 -18.38
C LEU A 249 13.89 14.68 -17.27
N SER A 250 14.75 13.69 -17.07
CA SER A 250 15.89 13.91 -16.18
C SER A 250 16.73 15.07 -16.69
N LYS A 251 17.28 15.85 -15.76
CA LYS A 251 18.11 17.02 -16.14
C LYS A 251 19.31 16.63 -17.00
N PRO A 252 20.10 15.57 -16.66
CA PRO A 252 21.21 15.16 -17.50
C PRO A 252 20.78 14.68 -18.89
N PHE A 253 19.64 13.98 -19.02
CA PHE A 253 19.10 13.60 -20.31
C PHE A 253 18.71 14.81 -21.15
N ALA A 254 18.01 15.77 -20.55
CA ALA A 254 17.58 16.99 -21.20
C ALA A 254 18.78 17.82 -21.67
N GLU A 255 19.79 18.00 -20.84
CA GLU A 255 21.03 18.72 -21.16
C GLU A 255 21.80 18.04 -22.31
N HIS A 256 21.91 16.72 -22.29
CA HIS A 256 22.62 15.95 -23.33
C HIS A 256 22.02 16.14 -24.73
N TYR A 257 20.69 16.25 -24.81
CA TYR A 257 19.98 16.39 -26.08
C TYR A 257 19.52 17.83 -26.39
N GLY A 258 19.92 18.82 -25.58
CA GLY A 258 19.53 20.21 -25.74
C GLY A 258 18.02 20.45 -25.58
N LEU A 259 17.38 19.66 -24.72
CA LEU A 259 15.96 19.74 -24.40
C LEU A 259 15.73 20.49 -23.08
N LYS A 260 14.50 20.94 -22.84
CA LYS A 260 14.06 21.42 -21.53
C LYS A 260 13.65 20.22 -20.67
N THR A 261 13.84 20.31 -19.37
CA THR A 261 13.34 19.28 -18.42
C THR A 261 11.83 19.21 -18.43
N GLN A 262 11.16 20.37 -18.57
CA GLN A 262 9.71 20.50 -18.67
C GLN A 262 9.34 21.27 -19.95
N ASP A 263 8.41 20.74 -20.72
CA ASP A 263 7.86 21.41 -21.91
C ASP A 263 6.52 20.75 -22.29
N ARG A 264 5.39 21.44 -22.06
CA ARG A 264 4.05 20.93 -22.38
C ARG A 264 3.82 20.82 -23.89
N ASN A 265 4.45 21.71 -24.67
CA ASN A 265 4.35 21.72 -26.12
C ASN A 265 5.38 20.82 -26.81
N ARG A 266 6.01 19.93 -26.04
CA ARG A 266 7.00 19.00 -26.59
C ARG A 266 6.31 17.96 -27.45
N PRO A 267 6.69 17.82 -28.72
CA PRO A 267 6.18 16.76 -29.56
C PRO A 267 6.66 15.40 -29.05
N ILE A 268 5.81 14.39 -29.21
CA ILE A 268 6.21 13.01 -28.99
C ILE A 268 7.22 12.63 -30.06
N THR A 269 8.45 12.37 -29.66
CA THR A 269 9.52 11.94 -30.57
C THR A 269 9.95 10.51 -30.27
N PRO A 270 10.50 9.77 -31.25
CA PRO A 270 11.02 8.42 -30.99
C PRO A 270 12.03 8.37 -29.83
N LEU A 271 12.88 9.40 -29.70
CA LEU A 271 13.86 9.49 -28.63
C LEU A 271 13.22 9.54 -27.23
N ILE A 272 12.24 10.43 -27.05
CA ILE A 272 11.57 10.62 -25.76
C ILE A 272 10.70 9.41 -25.41
N SER A 273 10.00 8.84 -26.42
CA SER A 273 9.22 7.62 -26.24
C SER A 273 10.10 6.43 -25.85
N ASP A 274 11.24 6.25 -26.50
CA ASP A 274 12.18 5.16 -26.17
C ASP A 274 12.74 5.31 -24.76
N TYR A 275 13.21 6.50 -24.39
CA TYR A 275 13.70 6.79 -23.05
C TYR A 275 12.65 6.50 -21.97
N THR A 276 11.43 7.00 -22.14
CA THR A 276 10.36 6.83 -21.14
C THR A 276 9.89 5.37 -21.07
N ARG A 277 9.69 4.71 -22.22
CA ARG A 277 9.30 3.31 -22.30
C ARG A 277 10.31 2.42 -21.60
N LYS A 278 11.61 2.63 -21.82
CA LYS A 278 12.70 1.89 -21.17
C LYS A 278 12.78 2.20 -19.68
N SER A 279 12.57 3.46 -19.28
CA SER A 279 12.52 3.85 -17.87
C SER A 279 11.40 3.13 -17.11
N VAL A 280 10.21 3.08 -17.70
CA VAL A 280 9.06 2.35 -17.15
C VAL A 280 9.34 0.85 -17.10
N ALA A 281 9.88 0.27 -18.17
CA ALA A 281 10.21 -1.15 -18.24
C ALA A 281 11.22 -1.54 -17.17
N ALA A 282 12.32 -0.80 -17.06
CA ALA A 282 13.35 -1.05 -16.03
C ALA A 282 12.82 -0.88 -14.61
N PHE A 283 11.89 0.06 -14.38
CA PHE A 283 11.26 0.24 -13.09
C PHE A 283 10.36 -0.94 -12.71
N ILE A 284 9.53 -1.42 -13.63
CA ILE A 284 8.65 -2.59 -13.41
C ILE A 284 9.46 -3.87 -13.24
N GLU A 285 10.54 -4.03 -14.01
CA GLU A 285 11.43 -5.19 -13.89
C GLU A 285 12.14 -5.23 -12.54
N LYS A 286 12.66 -4.09 -12.11
CA LYS A 286 13.45 -3.98 -10.90
C LYS A 286 12.61 -4.05 -9.61
N TYR A 287 11.41 -3.49 -9.64
CA TYR A 287 10.52 -3.38 -8.50
C TYR A 287 9.16 -4.04 -8.79
N PRO A 288 9.06 -5.38 -8.76
CA PRO A 288 7.92 -6.12 -9.33
C PRO A 288 6.58 -5.90 -8.60
N ASN A 289 6.60 -5.37 -7.37
CA ASN A 289 5.38 -5.10 -6.58
C ASN A 289 4.97 -3.61 -6.64
N VAL A 290 5.12 -2.99 -7.79
CA VAL A 290 4.77 -1.58 -8.00
C VAL A 290 3.60 -1.43 -8.97
N GLY A 291 2.89 -0.29 -8.86
CA GLY A 291 1.93 0.20 -9.83
C GLY A 291 2.30 1.62 -10.26
N LEU A 292 1.53 2.20 -11.16
CA LEU A 292 1.77 3.55 -11.67
C LEU A 292 0.55 4.44 -11.48
N LEU A 293 0.78 5.70 -11.15
CA LEU A 293 -0.19 6.79 -11.27
C LEU A 293 0.33 7.77 -12.31
N VAL A 294 -0.36 7.83 -13.45
CA VAL A 294 0.10 8.58 -14.64
C VAL A 294 -0.67 9.89 -14.77
N CYS A 295 0.07 10.98 -14.84
CA CYS A 295 -0.48 12.32 -15.11
C CYS A 295 -0.19 12.70 -16.55
N LEU A 296 -1.21 12.75 -17.40
CA LEU A 296 -1.10 13.07 -18.83
C LEU A 296 -1.33 14.56 -19.12
N GLY A 297 -2.49 15.08 -18.82
CA GLY A 297 -2.95 16.37 -19.29
C GLY A 297 -2.13 17.59 -18.87
N GLU A 298 -1.49 17.57 -17.69
CA GLU A 298 -0.49 18.60 -17.36
C GLU A 298 0.82 18.44 -18.12
N ALA A 299 0.94 17.34 -18.86
CA ALA A 299 2.15 16.90 -19.53
C ALA A 299 2.14 17.15 -21.04
N MET A 300 0.96 17.19 -21.65
CA MET A 300 0.81 17.22 -23.09
C MET A 300 -0.15 18.32 -23.51
N ASP A 301 -0.05 18.75 -24.78
CA ASP A 301 -0.82 19.87 -25.30
C ASP A 301 -2.16 19.44 -25.90
N THR A 302 -2.24 18.21 -26.41
CA THR A 302 -3.45 17.68 -27.04
C THR A 302 -3.92 16.37 -26.42
N TYR A 303 -5.23 16.10 -26.50
CA TYR A 303 -5.80 14.82 -26.02
C TYR A 303 -5.39 13.63 -26.89
N GLU A 304 -5.09 13.86 -28.16
CA GLU A 304 -4.54 12.85 -29.07
C GLU A 304 -3.14 12.42 -28.61
N ASP A 305 -2.31 13.36 -28.17
CA ASP A 305 -1.00 13.07 -27.60
C ASP A 305 -1.11 12.28 -26.29
N ASP A 306 -2.10 12.59 -25.44
CA ASP A 306 -2.40 11.80 -24.24
C ASP A 306 -2.65 10.33 -24.59
N VAL A 307 -3.51 10.07 -25.57
CA VAL A 307 -3.82 8.72 -26.07
C VAL A 307 -2.60 8.04 -26.64
N GLU A 308 -1.86 8.73 -27.51
CA GLU A 308 -0.66 8.18 -28.13
C GLU A 308 0.39 7.80 -27.10
N TRP A 309 0.68 8.70 -26.18
CA TRP A 309 1.68 8.48 -25.14
C TRP A 309 1.33 7.32 -24.22
N PHE A 310 0.10 7.29 -23.76
CA PHE A 310 -0.35 6.25 -22.84
C PHE A 310 -0.36 4.86 -23.48
N THR A 311 -0.87 4.77 -24.72
CA THR A 311 -1.04 3.48 -25.41
C THR A 311 0.21 2.99 -26.13
N LYS A 312 1.10 3.90 -26.59
CA LYS A 312 2.29 3.53 -27.37
C LYS A 312 3.60 3.61 -26.57
N THR A 313 3.61 4.29 -25.42
CA THR A 313 4.81 4.45 -24.58
C THR A 313 4.64 3.82 -23.21
N ILE A 314 3.65 4.24 -22.43
CA ILE A 314 3.52 3.82 -21.03
C ILE A 314 3.09 2.35 -20.91
N ILE A 315 1.96 1.96 -21.50
CA ILE A 315 1.48 0.57 -21.44
C ILE A 315 2.51 -0.40 -22.04
N PRO A 316 3.13 -0.13 -23.22
CA PRO A 316 4.20 -0.98 -23.72
C PRO A 316 5.40 -1.08 -22.77
N GLY A 317 5.81 0.01 -22.11
CA GLY A 317 6.87 -0.02 -21.12
C GLY A 317 6.57 -0.96 -19.95
N VAL A 318 5.36 -0.89 -19.40
CA VAL A 318 4.92 -1.84 -18.35
C VAL A 318 4.96 -3.28 -18.86
N LYS A 319 4.46 -3.53 -20.06
CA LYS A 319 4.46 -4.89 -20.65
C LYS A 319 5.85 -5.42 -20.94
N ASP A 320 6.77 -4.56 -21.35
CA ASP A 320 8.18 -4.95 -21.58
C ASP A 320 8.84 -5.39 -20.24
N GLY A 321 8.63 -4.64 -19.16
CA GLY A 321 9.13 -5.02 -17.83
C GLY A 321 8.51 -6.32 -17.30
N LEU A 322 7.20 -6.51 -17.47
CA LEU A 322 6.53 -7.76 -17.10
C LEU A 322 7.05 -8.95 -17.91
N LYS A 323 7.28 -8.74 -19.22
CA LYS A 323 7.83 -9.77 -20.11
C LYS A 323 9.24 -10.17 -19.69
N ALA A 324 10.09 -9.22 -19.29
CA ALA A 324 11.43 -9.50 -18.79
C ALA A 324 11.39 -10.39 -17.52
N LEU A 325 10.37 -10.20 -16.68
CA LEU A 325 10.13 -11.01 -15.48
C LEU A 325 9.40 -12.34 -15.75
N GLY A 326 8.95 -12.60 -16.98
CA GLY A 326 8.09 -13.75 -17.29
C GLY A 326 6.71 -13.69 -16.63
N ARG A 327 6.23 -12.49 -16.27
CA ARG A 327 4.95 -12.24 -15.59
C ARG A 327 3.86 -11.89 -16.56
N THR A 328 2.63 -12.29 -16.23
CA THR A 328 1.42 -11.97 -16.99
C THR A 328 0.37 -11.20 -16.17
N ASP A 329 0.56 -11.14 -14.84
CA ASP A 329 -0.30 -10.40 -13.94
C ASP A 329 -0.02 -8.89 -14.06
N GLU A 330 -1.02 -8.15 -14.45
CA GLU A 330 -0.92 -6.70 -14.69
C GLU A 330 -0.96 -5.93 -13.37
N PRO A 331 0.09 -5.16 -12.99
CA PRO A 331 0.02 -4.24 -11.86
C PRO A 331 -0.98 -3.11 -12.13
N PRO A 332 -1.51 -2.45 -11.08
CA PRO A 332 -2.45 -1.35 -11.25
C PRO A 332 -1.81 -0.15 -11.95
N ILE A 333 -2.49 0.39 -12.95
CA ILE A 333 -2.18 1.68 -13.57
C ILE A 333 -3.37 2.60 -13.35
N LEU A 334 -3.15 3.75 -12.72
CA LEU A 334 -4.15 4.78 -12.50
C LEU A 334 -3.92 5.93 -13.47
N LEU A 335 -4.97 6.29 -14.20
CA LEU A 335 -5.01 7.47 -15.04
C LEU A 335 -5.58 8.64 -14.23
N ARG A 336 -4.78 9.67 -13.98
CA ARG A 336 -5.23 10.88 -13.31
C ARG A 336 -6.03 11.75 -14.26
N ALA A 337 -7.29 11.99 -13.92
CA ALA A 337 -8.24 12.74 -14.74
C ALA A 337 -8.13 14.28 -14.57
N HIS A 338 -6.93 14.78 -14.39
CA HIS A 338 -6.70 16.22 -14.36
C HIS A 338 -6.21 16.69 -15.72
N ASP A 339 -6.95 17.57 -16.34
CA ASP A 339 -6.64 18.14 -17.68
C ASP A 339 -6.48 17.06 -18.77
N THR A 340 -7.23 15.96 -18.67
CA THR A 340 -7.15 14.77 -19.51
C THR A 340 -8.53 14.35 -19.99
N ASP A 341 -8.73 14.08 -21.27
CA ASP A 341 -9.91 13.38 -21.76
C ASP A 341 -9.82 11.88 -21.44
N CYS A 342 -10.20 11.54 -20.20
CA CYS A 342 -10.15 10.16 -19.74
C CYS A 342 -10.97 9.20 -20.59
N LYS A 343 -12.08 9.64 -21.17
CA LYS A 343 -12.89 8.77 -22.03
C LYS A 343 -12.10 8.36 -23.26
N MET A 344 -11.49 9.31 -23.94
CA MET A 344 -10.70 9.06 -25.13
C MET A 344 -9.51 8.15 -24.84
N VAL A 345 -8.80 8.38 -23.74
CA VAL A 345 -7.66 7.55 -23.31
C VAL A 345 -8.12 6.15 -22.94
N MET A 346 -9.16 6.00 -22.10
CA MET A 346 -9.62 4.70 -21.61
C MET A 346 -10.23 3.83 -22.73
N ASP A 347 -10.97 4.42 -23.66
CA ASP A 347 -11.50 3.69 -24.83
C ASP A 347 -10.37 3.05 -25.65
N ALA A 348 -9.23 3.73 -25.80
CA ALA A 348 -8.07 3.20 -26.50
C ALA A 348 -7.21 2.25 -25.67
N ALA A 349 -7.16 2.43 -24.36
CA ALA A 349 -6.26 1.71 -23.46
C ALA A 349 -6.84 0.38 -22.92
N LEU A 350 -8.14 0.32 -22.62
CA LEU A 350 -8.80 -0.88 -22.04
C LEU A 350 -8.68 -2.15 -22.91
N PRO A 351 -8.65 -2.07 -24.26
CA PRO A 351 -8.33 -3.24 -25.08
C PRO A 351 -6.89 -3.75 -24.88
N LEU A 352 -5.96 -2.87 -24.49
CA LEU A 352 -4.54 -3.18 -24.37
C LEU A 352 -4.15 -3.62 -22.96
N TYR A 353 -4.83 -3.12 -21.93
CA TYR A 353 -4.48 -3.35 -20.53
C TYR A 353 -5.74 -3.38 -19.67
N LYS A 354 -5.88 -4.35 -18.76
CA LYS A 354 -7.12 -4.56 -18.02
C LYS A 354 -7.14 -3.96 -16.62
N ASN A 355 -6.00 -3.96 -15.93
CA ASN A 355 -5.90 -3.45 -14.58
C ASN A 355 -5.71 -1.92 -14.55
N LEU A 356 -6.63 -1.21 -15.22
CA LEU A 356 -6.67 0.25 -15.35
C LEU A 356 -7.73 0.86 -14.46
N TYR A 357 -7.39 2.00 -13.87
CA TYR A 357 -8.26 2.78 -13.01
C TYR A 357 -8.24 4.24 -13.45
N THR A 358 -9.37 4.95 -13.30
CA THR A 358 -9.37 6.41 -13.34
C THR A 358 -9.25 6.97 -11.93
N MET A 359 -8.63 8.12 -11.76
CA MET A 359 -8.53 8.78 -10.46
C MET A 359 -8.75 10.29 -10.61
N HIS A 360 -9.59 10.86 -9.75
CA HIS A 360 -9.82 12.30 -9.69
C HIS A 360 -9.85 12.80 -8.26
N LYS A 361 -9.49 14.08 -8.08
CA LYS A 361 -9.64 14.78 -6.81
C LYS A 361 -11.11 14.84 -6.42
N TYR A 362 -11.45 14.46 -5.20
CA TYR A 362 -12.83 14.32 -4.74
C TYR A 362 -13.64 15.62 -4.87
N ASN A 363 -13.08 16.75 -4.50
CA ASN A 363 -13.70 18.06 -4.57
C ASN A 363 -12.68 19.16 -4.94
N GLY A 364 -11.88 18.93 -5.95
CA GLY A 364 -10.78 19.79 -6.35
C GLY A 364 -9.65 19.84 -5.32
N GLU A 365 -9.10 21.00 -5.10
CA GLU A 365 -7.97 21.23 -4.19
C GLU A 365 -8.43 21.42 -2.73
N SER A 366 -9.72 21.38 -2.47
CA SER A 366 -10.27 21.74 -1.18
C SER A 366 -11.26 20.71 -0.69
N LEU A 367 -11.15 20.32 0.57
CA LEU A 367 -12.08 19.42 1.25
C LEU A 367 -13.01 20.22 2.16
N THR A 368 -13.93 20.96 1.57
CA THR A 368 -14.81 21.87 2.32
C THR A 368 -16.24 21.36 2.51
N THR A 369 -16.61 20.25 1.89
CA THR A 369 -17.97 19.73 1.91
C THR A 369 -18.01 18.21 1.85
N TYR A 370 -19.07 17.62 2.38
CA TYR A 370 -19.33 16.18 2.37
C TYR A 370 -19.57 15.62 0.97
N GLU A 371 -20.13 16.42 0.09
CA GLU A 371 -20.47 16.00 -1.27
C GLU A 371 -19.62 16.74 -2.28
N PRO A 372 -19.25 16.10 -3.40
CA PRO A 372 -18.62 16.79 -4.51
C PRO A 372 -19.53 17.88 -5.03
N ARG A 373 -19.02 19.10 -5.16
CA ARG A 373 -19.79 20.27 -5.61
C ARG A 373 -19.60 20.58 -7.07
N GLY A 374 -20.66 21.18 -7.66
CA GLY A 374 -20.63 21.65 -9.04
C GLY A 374 -20.24 20.57 -10.03
N PRO A 375 -19.21 20.78 -10.86
CA PRO A 375 -18.82 19.82 -11.88
C PRO A 375 -18.22 18.52 -11.30
N TRP A 376 -17.72 18.52 -10.08
CA TRP A 376 -17.01 17.37 -9.48
C TRP A 376 -17.91 16.15 -9.37
N SER A 377 -19.15 16.29 -8.95
CA SER A 377 -20.12 15.19 -8.86
C SER A 377 -20.32 14.51 -10.21
N LYS A 378 -20.50 15.33 -11.27
CA LYS A 378 -20.66 14.81 -12.62
C LYS A 378 -19.40 14.11 -13.12
N ILE A 379 -18.22 14.66 -12.88
CA ILE A 379 -16.94 14.07 -13.27
C ILE A 379 -16.77 12.68 -12.66
N HIS A 380 -17.03 12.50 -11.37
CA HIS A 380 -16.96 11.18 -10.72
C HIS A 380 -17.92 10.18 -11.33
N SER A 381 -19.17 10.61 -11.62
CA SER A 381 -20.16 9.76 -12.29
C SER A 381 -19.72 9.38 -13.70
N ASP A 382 -19.25 10.33 -14.48
CA ASP A 382 -18.79 10.10 -15.86
C ASP A 382 -17.59 9.14 -15.89
N LEU A 383 -16.60 9.34 -15.00
CA LEU A 383 -15.43 8.48 -14.91
C LEU A 383 -15.76 7.05 -14.44
N SER A 384 -16.74 6.92 -13.54
CA SER A 384 -17.22 5.61 -13.10
C SER A 384 -17.92 4.83 -14.23
N ALA A 385 -18.42 5.51 -15.24
CA ALA A 385 -19.12 4.92 -16.39
C ALA A 385 -18.15 4.44 -17.51
N LEU A 386 -16.85 4.64 -17.40
CA LEU A 386 -15.89 4.31 -18.46
C LEU A 386 -15.49 2.82 -18.53
N GLY A 387 -16.16 1.94 -17.81
CA GLY A 387 -15.89 0.49 -17.82
C GLY A 387 -14.67 0.07 -17.02
N SER A 388 -14.11 0.97 -16.19
CA SER A 388 -13.10 0.68 -15.19
C SER A 388 -13.54 1.18 -13.81
N ILE A 389 -12.75 0.84 -12.78
CA ILE A 389 -13.01 1.33 -11.42
C ILE A 389 -12.48 2.75 -11.31
N HIS A 390 -13.32 3.64 -10.74
CA HIS A 390 -12.94 5.01 -10.44
C HIS A 390 -12.46 5.14 -8.99
N ILE A 391 -11.33 5.84 -8.81
CA ILE A 391 -10.72 6.10 -7.51
C ILE A 391 -10.92 7.58 -7.15
N SER A 392 -11.59 7.84 -6.04
CA SER A 392 -11.69 9.18 -5.49
C SER A 392 -10.46 9.52 -4.66
N ASN A 393 -9.74 10.57 -5.03
CA ASN A 393 -8.63 11.09 -4.28
C ASN A 393 -9.10 12.23 -3.36
N VAL A 394 -9.18 11.96 -2.08
CA VAL A 394 -9.42 12.97 -1.07
C VAL A 394 -8.15 13.81 -0.91
N HIS A 395 -8.08 14.89 -1.69
CA HIS A 395 -6.91 15.75 -1.75
C HIS A 395 -6.96 16.79 -0.64
N ILE A 396 -6.19 16.55 0.40
CA ILE A 396 -5.97 17.54 1.45
C ILE A 396 -4.65 18.20 1.10
N LEU A 397 -4.64 19.40 0.58
CA LEU A 397 -3.48 20.21 0.16
C LEU A 397 -2.35 20.26 1.21
N ALA A 398 -1.85 19.08 1.58
CA ALA A 398 -0.99 18.88 2.74
C ALA A 398 0.32 19.68 2.69
N ASN A 399 0.73 20.07 1.49
CA ASN A 399 1.94 20.84 1.26
C ASN A 399 1.69 22.32 1.02
N LEU A 400 0.43 22.74 0.78
CA LEU A 400 0.07 24.10 0.39
C LEU A 400 -0.69 24.84 1.49
N GLU A 401 -1.26 24.13 2.46
CA GLU A 401 -2.01 24.73 3.56
C GLU A 401 -1.50 24.20 4.91
N PRO A 402 -1.35 25.08 5.92
CA PRO A 402 -0.93 24.69 7.26
C PRO A 402 -2.01 23.92 8.02
N TRP A 403 -3.24 23.93 7.52
CA TRP A 403 -4.40 23.31 8.14
C TRP A 403 -4.78 22.02 7.42
N ARG A 404 -4.93 20.95 8.19
CA ARG A 404 -5.54 19.71 7.72
C ARG A 404 -6.92 19.62 8.32
N TRP A 405 -7.91 19.67 7.47
CA TRP A 405 -9.25 19.31 7.86
C TRP A 405 -9.44 17.82 7.65
N GLY A 406 -9.85 17.14 8.68
CA GLY A 406 -10.24 15.75 8.60
C GLY A 406 -11.31 15.51 9.63
N SER A 407 -12.49 15.12 9.18
CA SER A 407 -13.57 14.66 10.05
C SER A 407 -13.66 13.15 9.88
N PRO A 408 -13.39 12.36 10.92
CA PRO A 408 -13.60 10.91 10.85
C PRO A 408 -15.03 10.55 10.45
N ASP A 409 -16.00 11.29 10.97
CA ASP A 409 -17.44 11.10 10.67
C ASP A 409 -17.78 11.40 9.20
N PHE A 410 -16.91 12.14 8.51
CA PHE A 410 -17.08 12.43 7.08
C PHE A 410 -16.57 11.32 6.18
N VAL A 411 -15.56 10.61 6.62
CA VAL A 411 -14.91 9.54 5.81
C VAL A 411 -15.61 8.20 6.00
N GLN A 412 -16.35 8.03 7.08
CA GLN A 412 -17.19 6.87 7.35
C GLN A 412 -18.50 6.93 6.55
#